data_fdb0789e32c405a1669f6e7c05e448f5
#
_entry.id   fdb0789e32c405a1669f6e7c05e448f5
#
_cell.length_a   1.000
_cell.length_b   1.000
_cell.length_c   1.000
_cell.angle_alpha   90.00
_cell.angle_beta   90.00
_cell.angle_gamma   90.00
#
_symmetry.space_group_name_H-M   'P 1'
#
loop_
_entity.id
_entity.type
_entity.pdbx_description
1 polymer ?
#
loop_
_entity_poly.entity_id
_entity_poly.type
_entity_poly.pdbx_seq_one_letter_code
_entity_poly.pdbx_strand_id
1 'polypeptide(L)'
;AGRTFMQQALPVTFGLRAAGWLSPLLRARQRLGEMKPRLFALQFGGAVGTLASLGADGLRVQEALAGQLDLAMPDMPWHSARDRFAELAGKCALIAGTLAKIAGDIALLMQSEIGELAEPAETGRGGSSTMPQKRNPVAAIAILAACEKVQALLPLMNRSMAADHERGTGSWHAEWLALPEIVVLTASALAAMRELAGGLEVDTVRMRENLDLTGGLIMSEAVMMALAPALGRLAAHDLVAHAGARAAAEGRHLKDILAEDTRAREALSTEGIEDLFDPVTYTGQAGAFVDRVLAEAAAQEHGATRREAGDD
;
A
#
# COMPACT_ATOMS: atom_id res chain seq x y z
N ALA A 1 3.97 9.98 -14.49
CA ALA A 1 4.26 11.15 -13.65
C ALA A 1 4.08 10.83 -12.16
N GLY A 2 4.99 11.30 -11.29
CA GLY A 2 4.77 11.38 -9.86
C GLY A 2 3.76 12.47 -9.55
N ARG A 3 2.91 12.26 -8.54
CA ARG A 3 1.88 13.24 -8.17
C ARG A 3 1.91 13.49 -6.67
N THR A 4 2.01 14.77 -6.29
CA THR A 4 1.90 15.24 -4.91
C THR A 4 0.71 16.20 -4.83
N PHE A 5 -0.16 16.03 -3.83
CA PHE A 5 -1.38 16.84 -3.70
C PHE A 5 -2.21 16.91 -4.99
N MET A 6 -2.32 15.78 -5.69
CA MET A 6 -3.02 15.63 -6.98
C MET A 6 -2.38 16.42 -8.15
N GLN A 7 -1.23 17.06 -7.96
CA GLN A 7 -0.50 17.77 -9.01
C GLN A 7 0.69 16.96 -9.49
N GLN A 8 1.02 17.06 -10.78
CA GLN A 8 2.24 16.47 -11.33
C GLN A 8 3.47 17.11 -10.66
N ALA A 9 4.40 16.25 -10.25
CA ALA A 9 5.66 16.67 -9.62
C ALA A 9 6.83 16.25 -10.51
N LEU A 10 7.54 15.18 -10.17
CA LEU A 10 8.71 14.70 -10.90
C LEU A 10 8.40 13.39 -11.63
N PRO A 11 9.21 13.01 -12.65
CA PRO A 11 9.13 11.68 -13.24
C PRO A 11 9.38 10.60 -12.19
N VAL A 12 8.59 9.53 -12.24
CA VAL A 12 8.79 8.29 -11.47
C VAL A 12 8.55 7.10 -12.39
N THR A 13 9.05 5.92 -12.01
CA THR A 13 8.70 4.69 -12.71
C THR A 13 7.43 4.07 -12.12
N PHE A 14 6.64 3.37 -12.93
CA PHE A 14 5.53 2.57 -12.41
C PHE A 14 6.04 1.47 -11.47
N GLY A 15 7.23 0.90 -11.76
CA GLY A 15 7.88 -0.07 -10.88
C GLY A 15 8.10 0.46 -9.45
N LEU A 16 8.56 1.72 -9.29
CA LEU A 16 8.70 2.33 -7.97
C LEU A 16 7.36 2.43 -7.23
N ARG A 17 6.29 2.79 -7.94
CA ARG A 17 4.94 2.83 -7.38
C ARG A 17 4.47 1.45 -6.93
N ALA A 18 4.60 0.44 -7.78
CA ALA A 18 4.24 -0.95 -7.47
C ALA A 18 5.07 -1.52 -6.29
N ALA A 19 6.37 -1.25 -6.25
CA ALA A 19 7.21 -1.60 -5.11
C ALA A 19 6.76 -0.91 -3.83
N GLY A 20 6.32 0.35 -3.93
CA GLY A 20 5.73 1.09 -2.82
C GLY A 20 4.41 0.48 -2.31
N TRP A 21 3.65 -0.20 -3.16
CA TRP A 21 2.46 -0.98 -2.77
C TRP A 21 2.84 -2.32 -2.13
N LEU A 22 3.84 -3.01 -2.66
CA LEU A 22 4.28 -4.32 -2.19
C LEU A 22 4.95 -4.26 -0.81
N SER A 23 5.84 -3.28 -0.59
CA SER A 23 6.65 -3.19 0.61
C SER A 23 5.85 -3.20 1.93
N PRO A 24 4.74 -2.46 2.11
CA PRO A 24 3.92 -2.57 3.33
C PRO A 24 3.20 -3.91 3.47
N LEU A 25 2.87 -4.60 2.37
CA LEU A 25 2.27 -5.95 2.41
C LEU A 25 3.27 -7.01 2.89
N LEU A 26 4.54 -6.91 2.49
CA LEU A 26 5.62 -7.76 3.03
C LEU A 26 5.77 -7.59 4.55
N ARG A 27 5.73 -6.36 5.04
CA ARG A 27 5.74 -6.10 6.50
C ARG A 27 4.47 -6.59 7.19
N ALA A 28 3.31 -6.55 6.52
CA ALA A 28 2.08 -7.12 7.07
C ALA A 28 2.16 -8.64 7.22
N ARG A 29 2.72 -9.34 6.21
CA ARG A 29 2.99 -10.78 6.27
C ARG A 29 3.91 -11.15 7.45
N GLN A 30 5.01 -10.40 7.63
CA GLN A 30 5.91 -10.59 8.76
C GLN A 30 5.17 -10.42 10.10
N ARG A 31 4.41 -9.33 10.28
CA ARG A 31 3.64 -9.07 11.51
C ARG A 31 2.62 -10.18 11.82
N LEU A 32 1.98 -10.74 10.79
CA LEU A 32 1.09 -11.90 10.98
C LEU A 32 1.85 -13.13 11.45
N GLY A 33 3.04 -13.39 10.90
CA GLY A 33 3.91 -14.47 11.35
C GLY A 33 4.34 -14.33 12.81
N GLU A 34 4.78 -13.13 13.19
CA GLU A 34 5.23 -12.81 14.56
C GLU A 34 4.09 -12.89 15.60
N MET A 35 2.85 -12.73 15.17
CA MET A 35 1.67 -12.81 16.04
C MET A 35 1.24 -14.26 16.31
N LYS A 36 1.52 -15.21 15.41
CA LYS A 36 1.02 -16.58 15.50
C LYS A 36 1.18 -17.24 16.88
N PRO A 37 2.34 -17.21 17.55
CA PRO A 37 2.50 -17.85 18.86
C PRO A 37 1.60 -17.24 19.96
N ARG A 38 1.29 -15.95 19.84
CA ARG A 38 0.39 -15.27 20.79
C ARG A 38 -1.07 -15.51 20.48
N LEU A 39 -1.43 -15.62 19.19
CA LEU A 39 -2.82 -15.82 18.74
C LEU A 39 -3.26 -17.28 18.91
N PHE A 40 -2.41 -18.24 18.48
CA PHE A 40 -2.71 -19.66 18.54
C PHE A 40 -2.33 -20.25 19.91
N ALA A 41 -2.93 -19.73 20.96
CA ALA A 41 -2.77 -20.20 22.33
C ALA A 41 -4.08 -20.81 22.84
N LEU A 42 -3.98 -21.90 23.59
CA LEU A 42 -5.14 -22.60 24.14
C LEU A 42 -5.93 -21.68 25.10
N GLN A 43 -7.24 -21.60 24.93
CA GLN A 43 -8.15 -21.04 25.93
C GLN A 43 -8.92 -22.19 26.59
N PHE A 44 -8.50 -22.59 27.78
CA PHE A 44 -9.13 -23.62 28.58
C PHE A 44 -8.94 -23.34 30.08
N GLY A 45 -9.99 -23.04 30.80
CA GLY A 45 -9.88 -22.60 32.20
C GLY A 45 -11.08 -22.97 33.08
N GLY A 46 -12.11 -23.60 32.52
CA GLY A 46 -13.38 -23.82 33.23
C GLY A 46 -14.19 -22.52 33.42
N ALA A 47 -15.05 -22.48 34.41
CA ALA A 47 -16.02 -21.39 34.59
C ALA A 47 -15.36 -20.03 34.87
N VAL A 48 -14.32 -20.02 35.70
CA VAL A 48 -13.64 -18.80 36.20
C VAL A 48 -12.12 -18.85 36.09
N GLY A 49 -11.57 -19.74 35.27
CA GLY A 49 -10.12 -19.81 35.01
C GLY A 49 -9.32 -20.69 35.96
N THR A 50 -9.93 -21.41 36.87
CA THR A 50 -9.22 -22.16 37.93
C THR A 50 -9.10 -23.65 37.67
N LEU A 51 -9.78 -24.21 36.66
CA LEU A 51 -9.85 -25.65 36.36
C LEU A 51 -10.32 -26.47 37.59
N ALA A 52 -11.05 -25.87 38.55
CA ALA A 52 -11.38 -26.47 39.83
C ALA A 52 -12.09 -27.84 39.74
N SER A 53 -12.89 -28.06 38.71
CA SER A 53 -13.57 -29.34 38.47
C SER A 53 -12.67 -30.50 38.07
N LEU A 54 -11.41 -30.20 37.66
CA LEU A 54 -10.40 -31.19 37.27
C LEU A 54 -9.39 -31.50 38.42
N GLY A 55 -9.51 -30.80 39.54
CA GLY A 55 -8.69 -30.99 40.71
C GLY A 55 -7.17 -30.91 40.36
N ALA A 56 -6.40 -31.87 40.87
CA ALA A 56 -4.93 -31.90 40.64
C ALA A 56 -4.53 -32.18 39.20
N ASP A 57 -5.41 -32.70 38.36
CA ASP A 57 -5.09 -33.04 36.96
C ASP A 57 -5.33 -31.86 35.98
N GLY A 58 -5.85 -30.74 36.46
CA GLY A 58 -6.22 -29.60 35.59
C GLY A 58 -5.14 -29.15 34.62
N LEU A 59 -3.89 -28.96 35.11
CA LEU A 59 -2.78 -28.54 34.26
C LEU A 59 -2.34 -29.63 33.29
N ARG A 60 -2.33 -30.90 33.70
CA ARG A 60 -2.01 -32.01 32.79
C ARG A 60 -3.01 -32.15 31.64
N VAL A 61 -4.30 -31.96 31.94
CA VAL A 61 -5.37 -31.96 30.91
C VAL A 61 -5.18 -30.79 29.97
N GLN A 62 -4.84 -29.62 30.49
CA GLN A 62 -4.58 -28.43 29.67
C GLN A 62 -3.39 -28.64 28.73
N GLU A 63 -2.26 -29.18 29.21
CA GLU A 63 -1.08 -29.51 28.41
C GLU A 63 -1.40 -30.53 27.30
N ALA A 64 -2.08 -31.62 27.66
CA ALA A 64 -2.47 -32.65 26.70
C ALA A 64 -3.40 -32.09 25.59
N LEU A 65 -4.35 -31.21 25.97
CA LEU A 65 -5.26 -30.58 25.03
C LEU A 65 -4.53 -29.60 24.10
N ALA A 66 -3.59 -28.81 24.64
CA ALA A 66 -2.78 -27.90 23.84
C ALA A 66 -1.95 -28.66 22.79
N GLY A 67 -1.31 -29.77 23.21
CA GLY A 67 -0.53 -30.62 22.31
C GLY A 67 -1.40 -31.30 21.23
N GLN A 68 -2.61 -31.75 21.56
CA GLN A 68 -3.52 -32.35 20.57
C GLN A 68 -4.06 -31.36 19.55
N LEU A 69 -4.20 -30.08 19.93
CA LEU A 69 -4.73 -29.02 19.06
C LEU A 69 -3.63 -28.21 18.37
N ASP A 70 -2.36 -28.53 18.61
CA ASP A 70 -1.21 -27.77 18.13
C ASP A 70 -1.31 -26.27 18.51
N LEU A 71 -1.67 -26.01 19.76
CA LEU A 71 -1.78 -24.66 20.31
C LEU A 71 -0.71 -24.42 21.39
N ALA A 72 -0.22 -23.19 21.46
CA ALA A 72 0.70 -22.80 22.52
C ALA A 72 0.00 -22.86 23.89
N MET A 73 0.77 -23.30 24.90
CA MET A 73 0.33 -23.22 26.29
C MET A 73 0.39 -21.76 26.74
N PRO A 74 -0.73 -21.18 27.22
CA PRO A 74 -0.71 -19.86 27.83
C PRO A 74 -0.14 -19.95 29.26
N ASP A 75 0.39 -18.83 29.76
CA ASP A 75 0.78 -18.66 31.15
C ASP A 75 -0.42 -18.72 32.12
N MET A 76 -1.61 -18.36 31.63
CA MET A 76 -2.86 -18.39 32.37
C MET A 76 -4.08 -18.44 31.44
N PRO A 77 -5.25 -18.94 31.89
CA PRO A 77 -6.49 -18.83 31.13
C PRO A 77 -6.84 -17.38 30.81
N TRP A 78 -7.09 -17.09 29.52
CA TRP A 78 -7.21 -15.73 29.02
C TRP A 78 -8.63 -15.36 28.55
N HIS A 79 -9.66 -15.94 29.15
CA HIS A 79 -11.04 -15.75 28.71
C HIS A 79 -11.47 -14.27 28.70
N SER A 80 -11.06 -13.47 29.70
CA SER A 80 -11.34 -12.04 29.77
C SER A 80 -10.21 -11.15 29.26
N ALA A 81 -9.01 -11.71 28.98
CA ALA A 81 -7.90 -10.98 28.38
C ALA A 81 -8.02 -11.06 26.85
N ARG A 82 -8.60 -10.02 26.23
CA ARG A 82 -8.97 -10.01 24.81
C ARG A 82 -7.92 -9.41 23.88
N ASP A 83 -6.72 -9.08 24.40
CA ASP A 83 -5.61 -8.46 23.68
C ASP A 83 -5.19 -9.23 22.41
N ARG A 84 -5.21 -10.56 22.42
CA ARG A 84 -4.88 -11.44 21.30
C ARG A 84 -5.77 -11.17 20.08
N PHE A 85 -7.07 -11.03 20.31
CA PHE A 85 -8.03 -10.75 19.24
C PHE A 85 -8.06 -9.27 18.84
N ALA A 86 -7.79 -8.37 19.78
CA ALA A 86 -7.59 -6.95 19.46
C ALA A 86 -6.32 -6.75 18.61
N GLU A 87 -5.24 -7.49 18.89
CA GLU A 87 -4.03 -7.51 18.05
C GLU A 87 -4.35 -7.99 16.63
N LEU A 88 -5.09 -9.09 16.48
CA LEU A 88 -5.52 -9.61 15.17
C LEU A 88 -6.33 -8.55 14.39
N ALA A 89 -7.32 -7.95 15.03
CA ALA A 89 -8.14 -6.90 14.43
C ALA A 89 -7.28 -5.70 14.00
N GLY A 90 -6.31 -5.30 14.84
CA GLY A 90 -5.33 -4.26 14.51
C GLY A 90 -4.46 -4.60 13.30
N LYS A 91 -4.00 -5.86 13.15
CA LYS A 91 -3.26 -6.29 11.95
C LYS A 91 -4.14 -6.29 10.70
N CYS A 92 -5.40 -6.74 10.82
CA CYS A 92 -6.37 -6.64 9.73
C CYS A 92 -6.60 -5.19 9.30
N ALA A 93 -6.73 -4.26 10.24
CA ALA A 93 -6.88 -2.84 9.94
C ALA A 93 -5.65 -2.23 9.25
N LEU A 94 -4.42 -2.62 9.62
CA LEU A 94 -3.20 -2.21 8.91
C LEU A 94 -3.17 -2.72 7.47
N ILE A 95 -3.59 -3.97 7.25
CA ILE A 95 -3.71 -4.55 5.90
C ILE A 95 -4.77 -3.78 5.11
N ALA A 96 -5.96 -3.58 5.68
CA ALA A 96 -7.05 -2.84 5.05
C ALA A 96 -6.61 -1.42 4.66
N GLY A 97 -5.89 -0.69 5.52
CA GLY A 97 -5.35 0.62 5.20
C GLY A 97 -4.37 0.60 4.01
N THR A 98 -3.53 -0.44 3.93
CA THR A 98 -2.63 -0.63 2.78
C THR A 98 -3.40 -0.91 1.50
N LEU A 99 -4.39 -1.81 1.55
CA LEU A 99 -5.22 -2.14 0.39
C LEU A 99 -6.05 -0.94 -0.09
N ALA A 100 -6.58 -0.15 0.84
CA ALA A 100 -7.28 1.09 0.52
C ALA A 100 -6.39 2.09 -0.21
N LYS A 101 -5.12 2.24 0.21
CA LYS A 101 -4.14 3.07 -0.49
C LYS A 101 -3.92 2.58 -1.93
N ILE A 102 -3.72 1.28 -2.12
CA ILE A 102 -3.49 0.70 -3.47
C ILE A 102 -4.72 0.87 -4.35
N ALA A 103 -5.90 0.52 -3.85
CA ALA A 103 -7.16 0.65 -4.58
C ALA A 103 -7.47 2.11 -4.94
N GLY A 104 -7.19 3.05 -4.02
CA GLY A 104 -7.33 4.48 -4.28
C GLY A 104 -6.41 4.98 -5.38
N ASP A 105 -5.13 4.58 -5.37
CA ASP A 105 -4.19 4.91 -6.45
C ASP A 105 -4.66 4.37 -7.80
N ILE A 106 -5.12 3.10 -7.85
CA ILE A 106 -5.60 2.49 -9.08
C ILE A 106 -6.83 3.24 -9.60
N ALA A 107 -7.81 3.51 -8.73
CA ALA A 107 -9.02 4.25 -9.12
C ALA A 107 -8.70 5.65 -9.67
N LEU A 108 -7.75 6.37 -9.04
CA LEU A 108 -7.31 7.67 -9.51
C LEU A 108 -6.57 7.58 -10.85
N LEU A 109 -5.75 6.55 -11.06
CA LEU A 109 -5.01 6.36 -12.32
C LEU A 109 -5.91 5.87 -13.47
N MET A 110 -7.11 5.37 -13.17
CA MET A 110 -8.15 5.02 -14.14
C MET A 110 -9.04 6.18 -14.56
N GLN A 111 -8.93 7.37 -13.93
CA GLN A 111 -9.71 8.55 -14.36
C GLN A 111 -9.50 8.83 -15.85
N SER A 112 -10.55 9.26 -16.54
CA SER A 112 -10.52 9.51 -18.00
C SER A 112 -9.43 10.48 -18.42
N GLU A 113 -9.16 11.48 -17.58
CA GLU A 113 -8.14 12.51 -17.78
C GLU A 113 -6.71 11.98 -17.58
N ILE A 114 -6.55 10.91 -16.79
CA ILE A 114 -5.25 10.27 -16.49
C ILE A 114 -5.06 9.06 -17.38
N GLY A 115 -5.90 8.04 -17.27
CA GLY A 115 -5.95 6.86 -18.14
C GLY A 115 -4.67 6.00 -18.16
N GLU A 116 -3.90 6.00 -17.07
CA GLU A 116 -2.61 5.28 -16.99
C GLU A 116 -2.77 3.80 -16.64
N LEU A 117 -3.89 3.45 -15.98
CA LEU A 117 -4.23 2.08 -15.58
C LEU A 117 -5.66 1.72 -15.99
N ALA A 118 -5.91 0.41 -16.06
CA ALA A 118 -7.27 -0.10 -16.12
C ALA A 118 -7.36 -1.46 -15.39
N GLU A 119 -8.52 -1.72 -14.76
CA GLU A 119 -8.84 -3.05 -14.23
C GLU A 119 -8.96 -4.06 -15.39
N PRO A 120 -8.72 -5.37 -15.13
CA PRO A 120 -8.88 -6.39 -16.16
C PRO A 120 -10.29 -6.35 -16.76
N ALA A 121 -10.37 -6.46 -18.09
CA ALA A 121 -11.63 -6.51 -18.80
C ALA A 121 -12.29 -7.88 -18.59
N GLU A 122 -13.43 -7.90 -17.90
CA GLU A 122 -14.27 -9.09 -17.74
C GLU A 122 -15.67 -8.84 -18.33
N THR A 123 -16.23 -9.85 -18.97
CA THR A 123 -17.58 -9.75 -19.53
C THR A 123 -18.59 -9.51 -18.41
N GLY A 124 -19.33 -8.41 -18.50
CA GLY A 124 -20.36 -8.02 -17.51
C GLY A 124 -19.85 -7.32 -16.26
N ARG A 125 -18.54 -7.02 -16.15
CA ARG A 125 -17.96 -6.29 -15.03
C ARG A 125 -17.32 -4.96 -15.48
N GLY A 126 -17.61 -3.89 -14.78
CA GLY A 126 -16.98 -2.57 -14.98
C GLY A 126 -17.41 -1.81 -16.24
N GLY A 127 -18.03 -2.45 -17.22
CA GLY A 127 -18.50 -1.82 -18.43
C GLY A 127 -19.75 -0.94 -18.23
N SER A 128 -19.95 -0.01 -19.15
CA SER A 128 -21.19 0.79 -19.24
C SER A 128 -22.11 0.21 -20.32
N SER A 129 -23.41 0.16 -20.04
CA SER A 129 -24.42 -0.28 -21.02
C SER A 129 -24.59 0.67 -22.21
N THR A 130 -24.18 1.93 -22.05
CA THR A 130 -24.39 2.99 -23.05
C THR A 130 -23.12 3.62 -23.59
N MET A 131 -22.01 3.53 -22.86
CA MET A 131 -20.72 4.17 -23.19
C MET A 131 -19.63 3.11 -23.29
N PRO A 132 -19.27 2.61 -24.48
CA PRO A 132 -18.33 1.49 -24.63
C PRO A 132 -16.93 1.80 -24.11
N GLN A 133 -16.52 3.06 -24.11
CA GLN A 133 -15.22 3.50 -23.62
C GLN A 133 -15.15 3.62 -22.08
N LYS A 134 -16.29 3.57 -21.38
CA LYS A 134 -16.34 3.75 -19.93
C LYS A 134 -16.00 2.46 -19.19
N ARG A 135 -14.83 2.44 -18.57
CA ARG A 135 -14.35 1.34 -17.71
C ARG A 135 -14.33 1.81 -16.26
N ASN A 136 -15.23 1.27 -15.45
CA ASN A 136 -15.35 1.67 -14.04
C ASN A 136 -14.38 0.87 -13.16
N PRO A 137 -13.75 1.47 -12.15
CA PRO A 137 -12.88 0.79 -11.20
C PRO A 137 -13.69 0.03 -10.13
N VAL A 138 -14.46 -0.98 -10.55
CA VAL A 138 -15.44 -1.66 -9.70
C VAL A 138 -14.77 -2.47 -8.60
N ALA A 139 -13.67 -3.15 -8.90
CA ALA A 139 -12.92 -3.91 -7.90
C ALA A 139 -12.26 -2.99 -6.88
N ALA A 140 -11.62 -1.91 -7.33
CA ALA A 140 -11.01 -0.93 -6.45
C ALA A 140 -12.05 -0.27 -5.52
N ILE A 141 -13.24 0.09 -6.04
CA ILE A 141 -14.32 0.67 -5.23
C ILE A 141 -14.83 -0.34 -4.18
N ALA A 142 -15.00 -1.60 -4.54
CA ALA A 142 -15.43 -2.64 -3.60
C ALA A 142 -14.38 -2.87 -2.49
N ILE A 143 -13.09 -2.88 -2.84
CA ILE A 143 -11.99 -2.97 -1.87
C ILE A 143 -12.00 -1.77 -0.92
N LEU A 144 -12.16 -0.54 -1.43
CA LEU A 144 -12.24 0.67 -0.63
C LEU A 144 -13.39 0.58 0.39
N ALA A 145 -14.58 0.19 -0.05
CA ALA A 145 -15.74 0.05 0.82
C ALA A 145 -15.54 -1.00 1.94
N ALA A 146 -14.95 -2.17 1.61
CA ALA A 146 -14.60 -3.20 2.58
C ALA A 146 -13.56 -2.70 3.60
N CYS A 147 -12.54 -2.00 3.15
CA CYS A 147 -11.49 -1.45 4.00
C CYS A 147 -12.02 -0.37 4.96
N GLU A 148 -12.90 0.51 4.51
CA GLU A 148 -13.57 1.51 5.36
C GLU A 148 -14.37 0.83 6.48
N LYS A 149 -15.09 -0.23 6.17
CA LYS A 149 -15.85 -0.98 7.18
C LYS A 149 -14.94 -1.63 8.22
N VAL A 150 -13.80 -2.20 7.81
CA VAL A 150 -12.78 -2.75 8.73
C VAL A 150 -12.28 -1.67 9.69
N GLN A 151 -11.96 -0.48 9.18
CA GLN A 151 -11.53 0.65 10.02
C GLN A 151 -12.60 1.10 11.00
N ALA A 152 -13.86 1.11 10.60
CA ALA A 152 -14.98 1.48 11.45
C ALA A 152 -15.23 0.48 12.60
N LEU A 153 -14.91 -0.80 12.40
CA LEU A 153 -15.10 -1.86 13.41
C LEU A 153 -13.95 -1.95 14.43
N LEU A 154 -12.76 -1.49 14.10
CA LEU A 154 -11.57 -1.59 14.97
C LEU A 154 -11.78 -0.96 16.36
N PRO A 155 -12.38 0.23 16.51
CA PRO A 155 -12.65 0.80 17.83
C PRO A 155 -13.54 -0.07 18.71
N LEU A 156 -14.44 -0.87 18.12
CA LEU A 156 -15.28 -1.80 18.85
C LEU A 156 -14.45 -2.94 19.45
N MET A 157 -13.49 -3.48 18.68
CA MET A 157 -12.54 -4.48 19.16
C MET A 157 -11.66 -3.97 20.30
N ASN A 158 -11.15 -2.73 20.20
CA ASN A 158 -10.35 -2.13 21.26
C ASN A 158 -11.16 -1.94 22.56
N ARG A 159 -12.45 -1.58 22.45
CA ARG A 159 -13.34 -1.47 23.63
C ARG A 159 -13.70 -2.81 24.22
N SER A 160 -13.76 -3.89 23.44
CA SER A 160 -14.05 -5.22 23.93
C SER A 160 -12.97 -5.79 24.87
N MET A 161 -11.76 -5.20 24.86
CA MET A 161 -10.68 -5.55 25.79
C MET A 161 -11.04 -5.27 27.27
N ALA A 162 -11.92 -4.29 27.54
CA ALA A 162 -12.38 -3.97 28.87
C ALA A 162 -13.48 -4.94 29.33
N ALA A 163 -13.16 -6.24 29.38
CA ALA A 163 -14.08 -7.28 29.82
C ALA A 163 -14.08 -7.37 31.34
N ASP A 164 -15.27 -7.25 31.92
CA ASP A 164 -15.46 -7.24 33.39
C ASP A 164 -15.24 -8.64 33.98
N HIS A 165 -14.57 -8.69 35.14
CA HIS A 165 -14.35 -9.91 35.92
C HIS A 165 -13.78 -11.08 35.07
N GLU A 166 -14.16 -12.29 35.38
CA GLU A 166 -13.73 -13.53 34.71
C GLU A 166 -14.54 -13.83 33.45
N ARG A 167 -15.68 -13.12 33.24
CA ARG A 167 -16.55 -13.20 32.07
C ARG A 167 -17.19 -11.84 31.80
N GLY A 168 -16.75 -11.14 30.78
CA GLY A 168 -17.22 -9.79 30.46
C GLY A 168 -18.72 -9.74 30.13
N THR A 169 -19.32 -8.60 30.44
CA THR A 169 -20.70 -8.26 30.07
C THR A 169 -20.70 -7.30 28.87
N GLY A 170 -21.51 -7.56 27.86
CA GLY A 170 -21.67 -6.68 26.70
C GLY A 170 -20.42 -6.47 25.83
N SER A 171 -19.34 -5.97 26.38
CA SER A 171 -18.10 -5.68 25.65
C SER A 171 -17.52 -6.92 24.95
N TRP A 172 -17.42 -8.04 25.66
CA TRP A 172 -16.98 -9.30 25.05
C TRP A 172 -17.93 -9.80 23.94
N HIS A 173 -19.24 -9.66 24.14
CA HIS A 173 -20.23 -10.06 23.12
C HIS A 173 -20.15 -9.18 21.86
N ALA A 174 -19.75 -7.92 21.99
CA ALA A 174 -19.53 -7.05 20.84
C ALA A 174 -18.39 -7.55 19.92
N GLU A 175 -17.39 -8.25 20.46
CA GLU A 175 -16.33 -8.92 19.69
C GLU A 175 -16.90 -9.95 18.71
N TRP A 176 -17.95 -10.70 19.10
CA TRP A 176 -18.57 -11.72 18.25
C TRP A 176 -19.20 -11.17 16.99
N LEU A 177 -19.57 -9.89 17.02
CA LEU A 177 -20.11 -9.18 15.87
C LEU A 177 -18.98 -8.58 15.00
N ALA A 178 -17.97 -8.02 15.65
CA ALA A 178 -16.94 -7.25 14.94
C ALA A 178 -15.82 -8.11 14.35
N LEU A 179 -15.28 -9.07 15.12
CA LEU A 179 -14.09 -9.81 14.70
C LEU A 179 -14.30 -10.67 13.45
N PRO A 180 -15.37 -11.49 13.34
CA PRO A 180 -15.61 -12.26 12.12
C PRO A 180 -15.76 -11.37 10.89
N GLU A 181 -16.48 -10.24 11.03
CA GLU A 181 -16.67 -9.30 9.92
C GLU A 181 -15.34 -8.65 9.49
N ILE A 182 -14.50 -8.21 10.43
CA ILE A 182 -13.16 -7.69 10.16
C ILE A 182 -12.32 -8.70 9.37
N VAL A 183 -12.27 -9.95 9.82
CA VAL A 183 -11.46 -11.00 9.18
C VAL A 183 -11.98 -11.31 7.78
N VAL A 184 -13.29 -11.51 7.62
CA VAL A 184 -13.91 -11.82 6.32
C VAL A 184 -13.70 -10.67 5.33
N LEU A 185 -13.95 -9.43 5.72
CA LEU A 185 -13.78 -8.27 4.84
C LEU A 185 -12.31 -8.07 4.45
N THR A 186 -11.38 -8.25 5.38
CA THR A 186 -9.95 -8.15 5.08
C THR A 186 -9.50 -9.25 4.11
N ALA A 187 -9.93 -10.49 4.33
CA ALA A 187 -9.63 -11.61 3.44
C ALA A 187 -10.23 -11.41 2.04
N SER A 188 -11.47 -10.95 1.96
CA SER A 188 -12.15 -10.65 0.70
C SER A 188 -11.46 -9.52 -0.06
N ALA A 189 -11.06 -8.45 0.63
CA ALA A 189 -10.31 -7.34 0.04
C ALA A 189 -8.93 -7.80 -0.48
N LEU A 190 -8.24 -8.68 0.25
CA LEU A 190 -6.96 -9.28 -0.21
C LEU A 190 -7.17 -10.15 -1.47
N ALA A 191 -8.20 -10.99 -1.50
CA ALA A 191 -8.51 -11.82 -2.65
C ALA A 191 -8.83 -10.96 -3.88
N ALA A 192 -9.69 -9.96 -3.73
CA ALA A 192 -10.02 -9.03 -4.80
C ALA A 192 -8.80 -8.22 -5.29
N MET A 193 -7.93 -7.78 -4.36
CA MET A 193 -6.70 -7.08 -4.73
C MET A 193 -5.72 -7.98 -5.49
N ARG A 194 -5.60 -9.25 -5.13
CA ARG A 194 -4.77 -10.22 -5.85
C ARG A 194 -5.23 -10.39 -7.30
N GLU A 195 -6.54 -10.53 -7.52
CA GLU A 195 -7.13 -10.65 -8.85
C GLU A 195 -6.93 -9.36 -9.66
N LEU A 196 -7.22 -8.22 -9.04
CA LEU A 196 -7.02 -6.91 -9.64
C LEU A 196 -5.58 -6.67 -10.06
N ALA A 197 -4.62 -6.93 -9.17
CA ALA A 197 -3.19 -6.72 -9.44
C ALA A 197 -2.65 -7.69 -10.50
N GLY A 198 -3.14 -8.94 -10.50
CA GLY A 198 -2.74 -9.96 -11.47
C GLY A 198 -3.19 -9.68 -12.91
N GLY A 199 -4.30 -8.95 -13.07
CA GLY A 199 -4.84 -8.57 -14.38
C GLY A 199 -4.76 -7.08 -14.69
N LEU A 200 -4.00 -6.30 -13.89
CA LEU A 200 -3.91 -4.85 -14.07
C LEU A 200 -3.29 -4.48 -15.42
N GLU A 201 -4.04 -3.72 -16.21
CA GLU A 201 -3.56 -3.18 -17.47
C GLU A 201 -2.82 -1.86 -17.23
N VAL A 202 -1.61 -1.75 -17.80
CA VAL A 202 -0.73 -0.57 -17.66
C VAL A 202 -0.52 0.06 -19.03
N ASP A 203 -0.99 1.29 -19.21
CA ASP A 203 -0.81 2.04 -20.45
C ASP A 203 0.47 2.89 -20.37
N THR A 204 1.56 2.33 -20.86
CA THR A 204 2.88 2.99 -20.86
C THR A 204 2.94 4.16 -21.83
N VAL A 205 2.15 4.13 -22.91
CA VAL A 205 2.08 5.22 -23.88
C VAL A 205 1.40 6.42 -23.22
N ARG A 206 0.26 6.19 -22.58
CA ARG A 206 -0.46 7.22 -21.84
C ARG A 206 0.36 7.78 -20.67
N MET A 207 1.12 6.95 -19.98
CA MET A 207 2.07 7.40 -18.95
C MET A 207 3.10 8.37 -19.50
N ARG A 208 3.63 8.09 -20.70
CA ARG A 208 4.60 8.98 -21.38
C ARG A 208 3.93 10.30 -21.81
N GLU A 209 2.77 10.25 -22.45
CA GLU A 209 2.01 11.44 -22.82
C GLU A 209 1.70 12.33 -21.62
N ASN A 210 1.31 11.75 -20.51
CA ASN A 210 1.01 12.50 -19.29
C ASN A 210 2.22 13.24 -18.70
N LEU A 211 3.45 12.82 -18.96
CA LEU A 211 4.64 13.56 -18.54
C LEU A 211 4.79 14.90 -19.29
N ASP A 212 4.23 15.01 -20.48
CA ASP A 212 4.33 16.21 -21.32
C ASP A 212 3.18 17.20 -21.10
N LEU A 213 2.13 16.81 -20.31
CA LEU A 213 0.96 17.66 -20.05
C LEU A 213 1.29 19.07 -19.54
N THR A 214 2.40 19.21 -18.83
CA THR A 214 2.82 20.50 -18.27
C THR A 214 3.79 21.25 -19.19
N GLY A 215 3.93 20.85 -20.46
CA GLY A 215 4.86 21.51 -21.40
C GLY A 215 6.32 21.50 -20.89
N GLY A 216 6.75 20.39 -20.31
CA GLY A 216 8.11 20.21 -19.79
C GLY A 216 8.37 20.84 -18.42
N LEU A 217 7.40 21.50 -17.77
CA LEU A 217 7.58 22.09 -16.44
C LEU A 217 7.90 21.03 -15.36
N ILE A 218 7.50 19.79 -15.56
CA ILE A 218 7.86 18.65 -14.70
C ILE A 218 9.39 18.45 -14.59
N MET A 219 10.17 18.93 -15.55
CA MET A 219 11.64 18.82 -15.60
C MET A 219 12.36 20.04 -15.00
N SER A 220 11.64 21.02 -14.45
CA SER A 220 12.23 22.26 -13.92
C SER A 220 13.34 22.02 -12.90
N GLU A 221 13.20 21.02 -12.02
CA GLU A 221 14.23 20.67 -11.04
C GLU A 221 15.49 20.14 -11.72
N ALA A 222 15.35 19.26 -12.70
CA ALA A 222 16.48 18.71 -13.47
C ALA A 222 17.27 19.84 -14.15
N VAL A 223 16.56 20.76 -14.79
CA VAL A 223 17.16 21.93 -15.44
C VAL A 223 17.87 22.82 -14.43
N MET A 224 17.24 23.13 -13.32
CA MET A 224 17.84 23.95 -12.24
C MET A 224 19.13 23.30 -11.72
N MET A 225 19.11 22.00 -11.47
CA MET A 225 20.29 21.27 -10.98
C MET A 225 21.43 21.22 -12.00
N ALA A 226 21.11 21.13 -13.29
CA ALA A 226 22.12 21.16 -14.37
C ALA A 226 22.73 22.54 -14.57
N LEU A 227 21.96 23.61 -14.39
CA LEU A 227 22.44 25.00 -14.49
C LEU A 227 23.24 25.47 -13.25
N ALA A 228 22.97 24.89 -12.09
CA ALA A 228 23.55 25.32 -10.82
C ALA A 228 25.09 25.33 -10.77
N PRO A 229 25.83 24.38 -11.35
CA PRO A 229 27.29 24.41 -11.37
C PRO A 229 27.88 25.63 -12.11
N ALA A 230 27.22 26.08 -13.18
CA ALA A 230 27.73 27.24 -14.00
C ALA A 230 27.24 28.58 -13.46
N LEU A 231 25.97 28.66 -13.01
CA LEU A 231 25.33 29.94 -12.66
C LEU A 231 25.25 30.19 -11.14
N GLY A 232 25.47 29.16 -10.34
CA GLY A 232 25.12 29.18 -8.93
C GLY A 232 23.63 28.85 -8.70
N ARG A 233 23.32 28.27 -7.53
CA ARG A 233 22.00 27.71 -7.23
C ARG A 233 20.85 28.72 -7.29
N LEU A 234 21.08 29.93 -6.76
CA LEU A 234 20.05 30.97 -6.71
C LEU A 234 19.72 31.51 -8.11
N ALA A 235 20.76 31.83 -8.89
CA ALA A 235 20.57 32.34 -10.25
C ALA A 235 19.96 31.28 -11.19
N ALA A 236 20.32 30.00 -11.03
CA ALA A 236 19.68 28.90 -11.76
C ALA A 236 18.19 28.76 -11.40
N HIS A 237 17.84 28.85 -10.11
CA HIS A 237 16.44 28.85 -9.65
C HIS A 237 15.65 30.01 -10.28
N ASP A 238 16.16 31.23 -10.20
CA ASP A 238 15.48 32.41 -10.73
C ASP A 238 15.30 32.34 -12.25
N LEU A 239 16.30 31.83 -12.97
CA LEU A 239 16.22 31.63 -14.42
C LEU A 239 15.10 30.64 -14.77
N VAL A 240 15.08 29.47 -14.10
CA VAL A 240 14.07 28.42 -14.38
C VAL A 240 12.67 28.89 -13.97
N ALA A 241 12.54 29.62 -12.86
CA ALA A 241 11.26 30.19 -12.42
C ALA A 241 10.68 31.19 -13.45
N HIS A 242 11.51 32.11 -13.96
CA HIS A 242 11.10 33.06 -15.02
C HIS A 242 10.79 32.35 -16.34
N ALA A 243 11.62 31.39 -16.75
CA ALA A 243 11.38 30.61 -17.95
C ALA A 243 10.09 29.78 -17.84
N GLY A 244 9.81 29.18 -16.69
CA GLY A 244 8.60 28.43 -16.42
C GLY A 244 7.33 29.31 -16.45
N ALA A 245 7.39 30.48 -15.83
CA ALA A 245 6.28 31.46 -15.89
C ALA A 245 6.00 31.94 -17.32
N ARG A 246 7.05 32.18 -18.10
CA ARG A 246 6.95 32.55 -19.50
C ARG A 246 6.38 31.39 -20.35
N ALA A 247 6.87 30.17 -20.16
CA ALA A 247 6.36 28.97 -20.83
C ALA A 247 4.86 28.78 -20.61
N ALA A 248 4.40 28.91 -19.37
CA ALA A 248 2.99 28.84 -19.03
C ALA A 248 2.14 29.96 -19.65
N ALA A 249 2.64 31.20 -19.66
CA ALA A 249 1.94 32.34 -20.21
C ALA A 249 1.81 32.29 -21.74
N GLU A 250 2.86 31.80 -22.42
CA GLU A 250 2.92 31.70 -23.88
C GLU A 250 2.33 30.37 -24.43
N GLY A 251 1.99 29.40 -23.56
CA GLY A 251 1.56 28.06 -23.96
C GLY A 251 2.64 27.28 -24.72
N ARG A 252 3.92 27.55 -24.42
CA ARG A 252 5.08 26.95 -25.08
C ARG A 252 5.79 25.97 -24.17
N HIS A 253 6.49 25.02 -24.75
CA HIS A 253 7.30 24.08 -23.99
C HIS A 253 8.48 24.78 -23.29
N LEU A 254 8.76 24.43 -22.02
CA LEU A 254 9.85 25.02 -21.24
C LEU A 254 11.21 24.89 -21.97
N LYS A 255 11.45 23.78 -22.65
CA LYS A 255 12.66 23.56 -23.48
C LYS A 255 12.89 24.68 -24.49
N ASP A 256 11.83 25.09 -25.20
CA ASP A 256 11.94 26.11 -26.25
C ASP A 256 12.26 27.47 -25.66
N ILE A 257 11.68 27.80 -24.51
CA ILE A 257 11.96 29.04 -23.78
C ILE A 257 13.43 29.08 -23.30
N LEU A 258 13.92 27.95 -22.77
CA LEU A 258 15.31 27.83 -22.33
C LEU A 258 16.31 27.92 -23.48
N ALA A 259 15.96 27.39 -24.65
CA ALA A 259 16.79 27.49 -25.88
C ALA A 259 16.93 28.96 -26.36
N GLU A 260 16.06 29.87 -25.98
CA GLU A 260 16.16 31.31 -26.28
C GLU A 260 17.03 32.06 -25.25
N ASP A 261 17.19 31.55 -24.01
CA ASP A 261 17.97 32.21 -22.95
C ASP A 261 19.49 31.99 -23.22
N THR A 262 20.25 33.08 -23.37
CA THR A 262 21.69 33.03 -23.64
C THR A 262 22.47 32.36 -22.53
N ARG A 263 22.12 32.61 -21.25
CA ARG A 263 22.80 32.02 -20.08
C ARG A 263 22.59 30.52 -20.02
N ALA A 264 21.36 30.05 -20.34
CA ALA A 264 21.06 28.62 -20.37
C ALA A 264 21.85 27.92 -21.48
N ARG A 265 21.92 28.49 -22.67
CA ARG A 265 22.71 27.94 -23.81
C ARG A 265 24.20 27.93 -23.58
N GLU A 266 24.74 28.97 -22.93
CA GLU A 266 26.18 29.04 -22.59
C GLU A 266 26.54 28.01 -21.52
N ALA A 267 25.64 27.72 -20.60
CA ALA A 267 25.83 26.75 -19.50
C ALA A 267 25.68 25.30 -19.94
N LEU A 268 24.72 24.98 -20.83
CA LEU A 268 24.29 23.59 -21.11
C LEU A 268 24.43 23.16 -22.59
N SER A 269 24.70 24.05 -23.52
CA SER A 269 24.53 23.83 -24.99
C SER A 269 23.06 23.50 -25.37
N THR A 270 22.75 23.57 -26.67
CA THR A 270 21.42 23.25 -27.19
C THR A 270 21.09 21.76 -27.01
N GLU A 271 22.07 20.89 -27.32
CA GLU A 271 21.94 19.44 -27.20
C GLU A 271 21.74 19.02 -25.71
N GLY A 272 22.52 19.60 -24.79
CA GLY A 272 22.37 19.36 -23.36
C GLY A 272 21.03 19.81 -22.79
N ILE A 273 20.42 20.88 -23.32
CA ILE A 273 19.06 21.28 -22.99
C ILE A 273 18.07 20.21 -23.48
N GLU A 274 18.21 19.69 -24.71
CA GLU A 274 17.30 18.65 -25.21
C GLU A 274 17.33 17.38 -24.38
N ASP A 275 18.50 16.91 -24.04
CA ASP A 275 18.70 15.68 -23.24
C ASP A 275 18.07 15.77 -21.85
N LEU A 276 18.07 16.96 -21.24
CA LEU A 276 17.44 17.18 -19.93
C LEU A 276 15.91 17.00 -19.93
N PHE A 277 15.26 17.06 -21.09
CA PHE A 277 13.81 16.89 -21.20
C PHE A 277 13.37 15.45 -21.49
N ASP A 278 14.31 14.48 -21.49
CA ASP A 278 13.92 13.08 -21.42
C ASP A 278 13.66 12.67 -19.96
N PRO A 279 12.39 12.47 -19.55
CA PRO A 279 12.05 12.16 -18.16
C PRO A 279 12.62 10.82 -17.67
N VAL A 280 13.02 9.92 -18.55
CA VAL A 280 13.67 8.64 -18.18
C VAL A 280 15.02 8.88 -17.50
N THR A 281 15.73 9.95 -17.87
CA THR A 281 17.03 10.29 -17.29
C THR A 281 16.94 10.85 -15.87
N TYR A 282 15.75 11.25 -15.41
CA TYR A 282 15.54 11.88 -14.11
C TYR A 282 14.64 11.08 -13.18
N THR A 283 14.82 9.77 -13.12
CA THR A 283 14.10 8.85 -12.21
C THR A 283 14.91 8.46 -10.97
N GLY A 284 16.09 9.02 -10.80
CA GLY A 284 16.95 8.84 -9.62
C GLY A 284 17.24 7.37 -9.30
N GLN A 285 17.01 6.98 -8.06
CA GLN A 285 17.26 5.62 -7.55
C GLN A 285 16.03 4.69 -7.63
N ALA A 286 15.05 5.01 -8.48
CA ALA A 286 13.81 4.24 -8.59
C ALA A 286 14.06 2.73 -8.82
N GLY A 287 14.97 2.37 -9.72
CA GLY A 287 15.35 0.97 -9.97
C GLY A 287 15.92 0.27 -8.73
N ALA A 288 16.87 0.91 -8.05
CA ALA A 288 17.51 0.34 -6.86
C ALA A 288 16.51 0.10 -5.71
N PHE A 289 15.50 0.96 -5.55
CA PHE A 289 14.43 0.72 -4.57
C PHE A 289 13.54 -0.44 -4.97
N VAL A 290 13.22 -0.60 -6.25
CA VAL A 290 12.47 -1.76 -6.77
C VAL A 290 13.23 -3.05 -6.47
N ASP A 291 14.51 -3.11 -6.81
CA ASP A 291 15.35 -4.29 -6.60
C ASP A 291 15.41 -4.70 -5.12
N ARG A 292 15.51 -3.74 -4.20
CA ARG A 292 15.49 -4.01 -2.75
C ARG A 292 14.17 -4.65 -2.31
N VAL A 293 13.04 -4.15 -2.80
CA VAL A 293 11.73 -4.70 -2.42
C VAL A 293 11.52 -6.09 -3.01
N LEU A 294 11.98 -6.32 -4.25
CA LEU A 294 11.92 -7.65 -4.87
C LEU A 294 12.82 -8.67 -4.15
N ALA A 295 14.01 -8.26 -3.73
CA ALA A 295 14.91 -9.11 -2.94
C ALA A 295 14.28 -9.51 -1.59
N GLU A 296 13.61 -8.57 -0.89
CA GLU A 296 12.88 -8.85 0.34
C GLU A 296 11.70 -9.82 0.09
N ALA A 297 10.95 -9.64 -1.00
CA ALA A 297 9.86 -10.53 -1.37
C ALA A 297 10.37 -11.96 -1.58
N ALA A 298 11.45 -12.13 -2.35
CA ALA A 298 12.07 -13.43 -2.61
C ALA A 298 12.59 -14.09 -1.32
N ALA A 299 13.21 -13.31 -0.41
CA ALA A 299 13.69 -13.83 0.87
C ALA A 299 12.54 -14.37 1.74
N GLN A 300 11.42 -13.67 1.77
CA GLN A 300 10.23 -14.11 2.51
C GLN A 300 9.56 -15.34 1.90
N GLU A 301 9.57 -15.51 0.58
CA GLU A 301 9.06 -16.71 -0.10
C GLU A 301 9.92 -17.94 0.24
N HIS A 302 11.24 -17.84 0.14
CA HIS A 302 12.15 -18.93 0.48
C HIS A 302 12.04 -19.33 1.97
N GLY A 303 11.91 -18.36 2.87
CA GLY A 303 11.72 -18.62 4.29
C GLY A 303 10.39 -19.32 4.60
N ALA A 304 9.32 -19.05 3.85
CA ALA A 304 8.04 -19.72 4.00
C ALA A 304 8.12 -21.18 3.54
N THR A 305 8.73 -21.43 2.38
CA THR A 305 8.89 -22.78 1.81
C THR A 305 9.70 -23.72 2.71
N ARG A 306 10.75 -23.21 3.37
CA ARG A 306 11.55 -24.00 4.33
C ARG A 306 10.75 -24.40 5.57
N ARG A 307 9.93 -23.50 6.12
CA ARG A 307 9.07 -23.80 7.28
C ARG A 307 7.96 -24.80 6.94
N GLU A 308 7.41 -24.75 5.74
CA GLU A 308 6.43 -25.74 5.27
C GLU A 308 7.05 -27.10 4.97
N ALA A 309 8.34 -27.16 4.61
CA ALA A 309 9.08 -28.39 4.40
C ALA A 309 9.61 -29.03 5.70
N GLY A 310 9.46 -28.37 6.86
CA GLY A 310 9.91 -28.91 8.16
C GLY A 310 11.44 -28.86 8.36
N ASP A 311 12.13 -28.04 7.56
CA ASP A 311 13.59 -27.80 7.66
C ASP A 311 13.86 -26.61 8.62
N ASP A 312 13.58 -26.77 9.92
CA ASP A 312 14.01 -25.87 11.00
C ASP A 312 15.07 -26.54 11.87
#